data_2d8b4af8d3349eacc2e1b242d1be8c8a
#
_entry.id   2d8b4af8d3349eacc2e1b242d1be8c8a
#
_cell.length_a   1.000
_cell.length_b   1.000
_cell.length_c   1.000
_cell.angle_alpha   90.00
_cell.angle_beta   90.00
_cell.angle_gamma   90.00
#
_symmetry.space_group_name_H-M   'P 1'
#
loop_
_entity.id
_entity.type
_entity.pdbx_description
1 polymer ?
#
loop_
_entity_poly.entity_id
_entity_poly.type
_entity_poly.pdbx_seq_one_letter_code
_entity_poly.pdbx_strand_id
1 'polypeptide(L)'
;MPYKRDKRIREWCFGSLDGGYDGELFYGVLPRTDAFQGKDLHEVTYPELAQGILDVDTAGWAEPWEVLRKRILEGFTAIAENLERSGGGNAIVVSHGMTIATFAWLIDSSVEHPSLDNGSVTVVAYENGKFTLEALGDMTYRQVGREIIEKENGKK
;
A
#
# COMPACT_ATOMS: atom_id res chain seq x y z
N MET A 1 19.88 -0.50 14.15
CA MET A 1 19.09 -1.15 13.09
C MET A 1 19.48 -0.53 11.76
N PRO A 2 19.88 -1.29 10.74
CA PRO A 2 20.27 -0.72 9.45
C PRO A 2 19.04 -0.15 8.74
N TYR A 3 19.16 1.07 8.21
CA TYR A 3 18.11 1.73 7.42
C TYR A 3 18.44 1.62 5.93
N LYS A 4 17.46 1.20 5.14
CA LYS A 4 17.57 1.12 3.67
C LYS A 4 16.37 1.81 3.01
N ARG A 5 16.58 2.42 1.86
CA ARG A 5 15.51 2.96 1.00
C ARG A 5 15.34 2.07 -0.22
N ASP A 6 14.09 1.82 -0.58
CA ASP A 6 13.75 1.06 -1.80
C ASP A 6 12.64 1.78 -2.56
N LYS A 7 12.97 2.22 -3.77
CA LYS A 7 12.01 2.94 -4.63
C LYS A 7 10.86 2.05 -5.12
N ARG A 8 10.99 0.74 -5.03
CA ARG A 8 9.96 -0.20 -5.50
C ARG A 8 8.73 -0.19 -4.62
N ILE A 9 8.88 0.18 -3.33
CA ILE A 9 7.77 0.27 -2.36
C ILE A 9 7.29 1.72 -2.12
N ARG A 10 7.59 2.65 -3.07
CA ARG A 10 7.00 3.99 -3.06
C ARG A 10 5.50 3.93 -3.36
N GLU A 11 4.78 5.01 -3.09
CA GLU A 11 3.37 5.12 -3.47
C GLU A 11 3.17 4.99 -5.00
N TRP A 12 1.95 4.73 -5.40
CA TRP A 12 1.53 4.83 -6.78
C TRP A 12 1.89 6.21 -7.33
N CYS A 13 2.20 6.28 -8.60
CA CYS A 13 2.30 7.55 -9.30
C CYS A 13 0.95 7.82 -9.98
N PHE A 14 0.26 8.84 -9.51
CA PHE A 14 -1.05 9.25 -10.05
C PHE A 14 -0.89 10.23 -11.24
N GLY A 15 0.32 10.45 -11.71
CA GLY A 15 0.62 11.32 -12.84
C GLY A 15 0.26 12.77 -12.57
N SER A 16 -0.50 13.38 -13.47
CA SER A 16 -0.98 14.77 -13.33
C SER A 16 -1.95 14.99 -12.16
N LEU A 17 -2.39 13.91 -11.52
CA LEU A 17 -3.30 13.95 -10.37
C LEU A 17 -2.56 13.94 -9.03
N ASP A 18 -1.23 13.74 -9.02
CA ASP A 18 -0.41 13.77 -7.82
C ASP A 18 -0.52 15.12 -7.10
N GLY A 19 -0.79 15.06 -5.78
CA GLY A 19 -0.96 16.25 -4.94
C GLY A 19 -2.35 16.87 -5.01
N GLY A 20 -3.28 16.28 -5.78
CA GLY A 20 -4.69 16.64 -5.78
C GLY A 20 -5.44 16.14 -4.54
N TYR A 21 -6.72 16.40 -4.49
CA TYR A 21 -7.60 15.97 -3.40
C TYR A 21 -8.09 14.55 -3.66
N ASP A 22 -7.87 13.63 -2.73
CA ASP A 22 -8.28 12.21 -2.87
C ASP A 22 -9.78 12.07 -3.20
N GLY A 23 -10.63 12.87 -2.55
CA GLY A 23 -12.07 12.88 -2.82
C GLY A 23 -12.42 13.31 -4.23
N GLU A 24 -11.71 14.27 -4.81
CA GLU A 24 -11.91 14.69 -6.20
C GLU A 24 -11.46 13.58 -7.16
N LEU A 25 -10.32 12.96 -6.90
CA LEU A 25 -9.81 11.86 -7.70
C LEU A 25 -10.76 10.67 -7.68
N PHE A 26 -11.02 10.09 -6.51
CA PHE A 26 -11.72 8.81 -6.38
C PHE A 26 -13.22 8.90 -6.58
N TYR A 27 -13.86 10.03 -6.29
CA TYR A 27 -15.31 10.21 -6.40
C TYR A 27 -15.73 11.18 -7.51
N GLY A 28 -14.82 12.01 -8.00
CA GLY A 28 -15.12 12.99 -9.04
C GLY A 28 -14.61 12.63 -10.43
N VAL A 29 -13.37 12.23 -10.54
CA VAL A 29 -12.68 11.99 -11.83
C VAL A 29 -12.77 10.55 -12.27
N LEU A 30 -12.28 9.61 -11.47
CA LEU A 30 -12.15 8.20 -11.85
C LEU A 30 -13.48 7.52 -12.19
N PRO A 31 -14.61 7.75 -11.48
CA PRO A 31 -15.89 7.12 -11.84
C PRO A 31 -16.42 7.49 -13.23
N ARG A 32 -15.85 8.53 -13.85
CA ARG A 32 -16.23 8.97 -15.21
C ARG A 32 -15.38 8.35 -16.31
N THR A 33 -14.37 7.56 -15.94
CA THR A 33 -13.51 6.86 -16.91
C THR A 33 -14.18 5.57 -17.40
N ASP A 34 -13.82 5.15 -18.61
CA ASP A 34 -14.32 3.90 -19.18
C ASP A 34 -13.87 2.66 -18.38
N ALA A 35 -12.73 2.77 -17.68
CA ALA A 35 -12.21 1.71 -16.81
C ALA A 35 -13.15 1.40 -15.64
N PHE A 36 -13.85 2.39 -15.12
CA PHE A 36 -14.83 2.20 -14.03
C PHE A 36 -16.18 1.68 -14.52
N GLN A 37 -16.61 2.00 -15.76
CA GLN A 37 -17.88 1.53 -16.35
C GLN A 37 -19.11 1.69 -15.44
N GLY A 38 -19.14 2.73 -14.62
CA GLY A 38 -20.21 2.99 -13.66
C GLY A 38 -20.15 2.18 -12.37
N LYS A 39 -19.06 1.44 -12.14
CA LYS A 39 -18.78 0.75 -10.86
C LYS A 39 -18.46 1.75 -9.76
N ASP A 40 -18.79 1.41 -8.54
CA ASP A 40 -18.28 2.09 -7.37
C ASP A 40 -16.80 1.72 -7.11
N LEU A 41 -16.09 2.56 -6.36
CA LEU A 41 -14.67 2.32 -6.04
C LEU A 41 -14.39 0.95 -5.41
N HIS A 42 -15.33 0.42 -4.63
CA HIS A 42 -15.22 -0.90 -4.00
C HIS A 42 -15.41 -2.07 -4.97
N GLU A 43 -15.98 -1.83 -6.15
CA GLU A 43 -16.21 -2.83 -7.19
C GLU A 43 -15.10 -2.84 -8.25
N VAL A 44 -14.22 -1.82 -8.21
CA VAL A 44 -13.15 -1.65 -9.20
C VAL A 44 -11.91 -2.40 -8.73
N THR A 45 -11.34 -3.23 -9.57
CA THR A 45 -10.08 -3.93 -9.30
C THR A 45 -8.88 -2.98 -9.39
N TYR A 46 -7.75 -3.34 -8.77
CA TYR A 46 -6.51 -2.54 -8.89
C TYR A 46 -6.02 -2.36 -10.33
N PRO A 47 -6.12 -3.36 -11.25
CA PRO A 47 -5.86 -3.15 -12.66
C PRO A 47 -6.76 -2.09 -13.32
N GLU A 48 -8.07 -2.13 -13.04
CA GLU A 48 -9.03 -1.15 -13.56
C GLU A 48 -8.77 0.25 -12.98
N LEU A 49 -8.44 0.33 -11.69
CA LEU A 49 -8.06 1.59 -11.04
C LEU A 49 -6.81 2.18 -11.69
N ALA A 50 -5.76 1.38 -11.91
CA ALA A 50 -4.55 1.83 -12.59
C ALA A 50 -4.84 2.31 -14.02
N GLN A 51 -5.73 1.62 -14.74
CA GLN A 51 -6.15 2.03 -16.09
C GLN A 51 -6.91 3.36 -16.05
N GLY A 52 -7.85 3.51 -15.12
CA GLY A 52 -8.59 4.78 -14.96
C GLY A 52 -7.67 5.98 -14.68
N ILE A 53 -6.62 5.79 -13.88
CA ILE A 53 -5.61 6.81 -13.63
C ILE A 53 -4.81 7.14 -14.91
N LEU A 54 -4.41 6.12 -15.66
CA LEU A 54 -3.73 6.31 -16.95
C LEU A 54 -4.58 7.09 -17.96
N ASP A 55 -5.88 6.79 -18.03
CA ASP A 55 -6.81 7.41 -18.98
C ASP A 55 -6.97 8.92 -18.75
N VAL A 56 -6.80 9.38 -17.51
CA VAL A 56 -6.95 10.80 -17.14
C VAL A 56 -5.63 11.51 -16.92
N ASP A 57 -4.51 10.79 -16.90
CA ASP A 57 -3.18 11.38 -16.72
C ASP A 57 -2.73 12.15 -17.96
N THR A 58 -2.69 13.48 -17.86
CA THR A 58 -2.22 14.36 -18.91
C THR A 58 -0.70 14.56 -18.94
N ALA A 59 0.00 14.15 -17.88
CA ALA A 59 1.45 14.28 -17.75
C ALA A 59 2.22 13.06 -18.30
N GLY A 60 1.54 11.91 -18.45
CA GLY A 60 2.16 10.67 -18.92
C GLY A 60 3.11 10.04 -17.89
N TRP A 61 2.88 10.28 -16.58
CA TRP A 61 3.72 9.78 -15.49
C TRP A 61 3.08 8.65 -14.70
N ALA A 62 1.77 8.46 -14.83
CA ALA A 62 1.07 7.37 -14.16
C ALA A 62 1.65 6.01 -14.55
N GLU A 63 1.64 5.08 -13.61
CA GLU A 63 2.24 3.77 -13.82
C GLU A 63 1.20 2.77 -14.35
N PRO A 64 1.48 2.08 -15.49
CA PRO A 64 0.66 0.95 -15.92
C PRO A 64 0.62 -0.16 -14.86
N TRP A 65 -0.50 -0.88 -14.79
CA TRP A 65 -0.70 -1.96 -13.80
C TRP A 65 0.46 -2.95 -13.74
N GLU A 66 0.96 -3.42 -14.87
CA GLU A 66 2.05 -4.41 -14.91
C GLU A 66 3.35 -3.88 -14.31
N VAL A 67 3.61 -2.58 -14.45
CA VAL A 67 4.77 -1.91 -13.83
C VAL A 67 4.58 -1.80 -12.32
N LEU A 68 3.40 -1.36 -11.88
CA LEU A 68 3.01 -1.28 -10.46
C LEU A 68 3.12 -2.62 -9.76
N ARG A 69 2.42 -3.62 -10.29
CA ARG A 69 2.40 -4.97 -9.77
C ARG A 69 3.80 -5.56 -9.64
N LYS A 70 4.59 -5.45 -10.71
CA LYS A 70 5.96 -5.97 -10.75
C LYS A 70 6.83 -5.33 -9.69
N ARG A 71 6.90 -3.97 -9.65
CA ARG A 71 7.78 -3.30 -8.70
C ARG A 71 7.41 -3.55 -7.25
N ILE A 72 6.10 -3.58 -6.93
CA ILE A 72 5.60 -3.83 -5.58
C ILE A 72 6.01 -5.23 -5.13
N LEU A 73 5.71 -6.27 -5.92
CA LEU A 73 6.09 -7.64 -5.59
C LEU A 73 7.60 -7.79 -5.46
N GLU A 74 8.39 -7.29 -6.41
CA GLU A 74 9.85 -7.36 -6.36
C GLU A 74 10.42 -6.62 -5.15
N GLY A 75 9.82 -5.49 -4.76
CA GLY A 75 10.26 -4.70 -3.62
C GLY A 75 10.09 -5.47 -2.30
N PHE A 76 8.90 -5.94 -2.02
CA PHE A 76 8.61 -6.69 -0.80
C PHE A 76 9.32 -8.05 -0.78
N THR A 77 9.36 -8.76 -1.92
CA THR A 77 10.09 -10.04 -2.03
C THR A 77 11.58 -9.86 -1.73
N ALA A 78 12.22 -8.84 -2.28
CA ALA A 78 13.65 -8.60 -2.03
C ALA A 78 13.94 -8.27 -0.56
N ILE A 79 13.02 -7.59 0.15
CA ILE A 79 13.14 -7.34 1.59
C ILE A 79 13.04 -8.66 2.36
N ALA A 80 12.04 -9.47 2.07
CA ALA A 80 11.78 -10.75 2.73
C ALA A 80 12.92 -11.75 2.52
N GLU A 81 13.36 -11.96 1.28
CA GLU A 81 14.48 -12.85 0.95
C GLU A 81 15.80 -12.39 1.59
N ASN A 82 16.05 -11.07 1.66
CA ASN A 82 17.24 -10.56 2.32
C ASN A 82 17.22 -10.83 3.82
N LEU A 83 16.06 -10.73 4.44
CA LEU A 83 15.85 -11.07 5.85
C LEU A 83 16.06 -12.57 6.08
N GLU A 84 15.46 -13.41 5.26
CA GLU A 84 15.60 -14.89 5.31
C GLU A 84 17.07 -15.32 5.16
N ARG A 85 17.79 -14.76 4.16
CA ARG A 85 19.24 -15.02 3.98
C ARG A 85 20.11 -14.55 5.15
N SER A 86 19.63 -13.59 5.92
CA SER A 86 20.32 -13.07 7.12
C SER A 86 20.02 -13.87 8.39
N GLY A 87 19.29 -14.97 8.30
CA GLY A 87 18.93 -15.83 9.41
C GLY A 87 17.51 -15.61 9.94
N GLY A 88 16.69 -14.90 9.20
CA GLY A 88 15.31 -14.58 9.59
C GLY A 88 15.18 -13.42 10.57
N GLY A 89 14.00 -13.26 11.15
CA GLY A 89 13.67 -12.23 12.13
C GLY A 89 12.57 -11.29 11.65
N ASN A 90 12.53 -10.06 12.18
CA ASN A 90 11.52 -9.06 11.87
C ASN A 90 12.13 -7.85 11.15
N ALA A 91 11.43 -7.34 10.14
CA ALA A 91 11.72 -6.07 9.49
C ALA A 91 10.55 -5.12 9.65
N ILE A 92 10.82 -3.85 9.96
CA ILE A 92 9.83 -2.79 9.88
C ILE A 92 9.96 -2.15 8.51
N VAL A 93 8.88 -2.17 7.74
CA VAL A 93 8.80 -1.56 6.41
C VAL A 93 7.81 -0.41 6.48
N VAL A 94 8.26 0.78 6.07
CA VAL A 94 7.39 1.97 5.97
C VAL A 94 7.07 2.18 4.49
N SER A 95 5.81 2.21 4.16
CA SER A 95 5.31 2.41 2.81
C SER A 95 4.03 3.26 2.86
N HIS A 96 3.18 3.20 1.85
CA HIS A 96 2.04 4.08 1.65
C HIS A 96 0.75 3.28 1.47
N GLY A 97 -0.40 3.95 1.63
CA GLY A 97 -1.71 3.31 1.68
C GLY A 97 -2.01 2.43 0.47
N MET A 98 -1.95 3.00 -0.73
CA MET A 98 -2.26 2.26 -1.96
C MET A 98 -1.26 1.12 -2.24
N THR A 99 0.03 1.36 -1.97
CA THR A 99 1.08 0.34 -2.15
C THR A 99 0.90 -0.84 -1.20
N ILE A 100 0.59 -0.58 0.08
CA ILE A 100 0.35 -1.64 1.08
C ILE A 100 -0.93 -2.41 0.75
N ALA A 101 -2.02 -1.70 0.43
CA ALA A 101 -3.29 -2.32 0.06
C ALA A 101 -3.15 -3.20 -1.19
N THR A 102 -2.48 -2.70 -2.22
CA THR A 102 -2.17 -3.47 -3.44
C THR A 102 -1.34 -4.71 -3.13
N PHE A 103 -0.30 -4.58 -2.30
CA PHE A 103 0.52 -5.73 -1.91
C PHE A 103 -0.29 -6.78 -1.16
N ALA A 104 -1.13 -6.37 -0.20
CA ALA A 104 -2.01 -7.27 0.53
C ALA A 104 -2.95 -8.03 -0.43
N TRP A 105 -3.56 -7.34 -1.39
CA TRP A 105 -4.40 -7.97 -2.41
C TRP A 105 -3.62 -8.92 -3.35
N LEU A 106 -2.38 -8.59 -3.69
CA LEU A 106 -1.55 -9.44 -4.54
C LEU A 106 -1.16 -10.76 -3.87
N ILE A 107 -1.04 -10.79 -2.55
CA ILE A 107 -0.72 -12.01 -1.79
C ILE A 107 -1.96 -12.75 -1.30
N ASP A 108 -3.08 -12.04 -1.15
CA ASP A 108 -4.38 -12.59 -0.77
C ASP A 108 -5.49 -11.84 -1.50
N SER A 109 -5.99 -12.42 -2.59
CA SER A 109 -7.01 -11.81 -3.44
C SER A 109 -8.41 -11.70 -2.79
N SER A 110 -8.60 -12.25 -1.60
CA SER A 110 -9.83 -12.07 -0.81
C SER A 110 -9.86 -10.70 -0.10
N VAL A 111 -8.72 -10.00 -0.05
CA VAL A 111 -8.63 -8.64 0.48
C VAL A 111 -9.28 -7.69 -0.52
N GLU A 112 -10.43 -7.14 -0.16
CA GLU A 112 -11.05 -6.03 -0.88
C GLU A 112 -10.28 -4.73 -0.60
N HIS A 113 -10.71 -3.60 -1.19
CA HIS A 113 -10.04 -2.30 -1.01
C HIS A 113 -10.04 -1.84 0.46
N PRO A 114 -8.98 -2.11 1.25
CA PRO A 114 -8.97 -1.74 2.65
C PRO A 114 -8.71 -0.25 2.80
N SER A 115 -9.44 0.38 3.70
CA SER A 115 -9.07 1.72 4.19
C SER A 115 -7.97 1.56 5.24
N LEU A 116 -6.77 1.99 4.92
CA LEU A 116 -5.62 1.94 5.82
C LEU A 116 -5.36 3.29 6.45
N ASP A 117 -5.64 3.41 7.73
CA ASP A 117 -5.36 4.63 8.48
C ASP A 117 -3.86 4.90 8.62
N ASN A 118 -3.48 6.18 8.69
CA ASN A 118 -2.09 6.58 8.91
C ASN A 118 -1.56 6.02 10.24
N GLY A 119 -0.43 5.30 10.15
CA GLY A 119 0.20 4.65 11.28
C GLY A 119 -0.42 3.30 11.66
N SER A 120 -1.29 2.76 10.82
CA SER A 120 -1.73 1.36 10.94
C SER A 120 -0.57 0.40 10.60
N VAL A 121 -0.66 -0.82 11.12
CA VAL A 121 0.33 -1.87 10.90
C VAL A 121 -0.29 -3.02 10.15
N THR A 122 0.34 -3.42 9.05
CA THR A 122 0.01 -4.64 8.32
C THR A 122 1.13 -5.65 8.58
N VAL A 123 0.76 -6.84 9.06
CA VAL A 123 1.71 -7.91 9.39
C VAL A 123 1.66 -8.98 8.32
N VAL A 124 2.83 -9.31 7.79
CA VAL A 124 2.99 -10.31 6.74
C VAL A 124 4.12 -11.26 7.13
N ALA A 125 3.85 -12.56 7.13
CA ALA A 125 4.87 -13.59 7.24
C ALA A 125 5.40 -13.97 5.85
N TYR A 126 6.68 -14.38 5.80
CA TYR A 126 7.30 -14.91 4.58
C TYR A 126 8.10 -16.18 4.92
N GLU A 127 7.71 -17.27 4.29
CA GLU A 127 8.37 -18.56 4.44
C GLU A 127 8.39 -19.32 3.12
N ASN A 128 9.53 -19.91 2.78
CA ASN A 128 9.68 -20.77 1.61
C ASN A 128 9.19 -20.12 0.29
N GLY A 129 9.46 -18.83 0.11
CA GLY A 129 9.07 -18.09 -1.08
C GLY A 129 7.60 -17.63 -1.11
N LYS A 130 6.84 -17.80 -0.02
CA LYS A 130 5.43 -17.48 0.06
C LYS A 130 5.14 -16.44 1.14
N PHE A 131 4.34 -15.44 0.79
CA PHE A 131 3.78 -14.49 1.73
C PHE A 131 2.45 -15.00 2.31
N THR A 132 2.21 -14.68 3.58
CA THR A 132 0.94 -14.91 4.27
C THR A 132 0.56 -13.62 5.00
N LEU A 133 -0.63 -13.10 4.75
CA LEU A 133 -1.17 -11.93 5.45
C LEU A 133 -1.68 -12.38 6.83
N GLU A 134 -1.11 -11.83 7.90
CA GLU A 134 -1.48 -12.16 9.28
C GLU A 134 -2.37 -11.10 9.92
N ALA A 135 -2.16 -9.82 9.59
CA ALA A 135 -3.00 -8.72 10.03
C ALA A 135 -2.97 -7.60 9.00
N LEU A 136 -4.08 -6.89 8.84
CA LEU A 136 -4.23 -5.78 7.89
C LEU A 136 -4.77 -4.55 8.60
N GLY A 137 -4.01 -3.44 8.54
CA GLY A 137 -4.47 -2.15 9.02
C GLY A 137 -4.66 -2.05 10.54
N ASP A 138 -3.94 -2.84 11.34
CA ASP A 138 -4.08 -2.87 12.81
C ASP A 138 -3.64 -1.53 13.43
N MET A 139 -4.56 -0.91 14.16
CA MET A 139 -4.36 0.35 14.87
C MET A 139 -3.93 0.18 16.34
N THR A 140 -3.90 -1.04 16.85
CA THR A 140 -3.58 -1.35 18.25
C THR A 140 -2.21 -0.80 18.65
N TYR A 141 -1.22 -0.94 17.77
CA TYR A 141 0.14 -0.43 18.00
C TYR A 141 0.16 1.09 18.22
N ARG A 142 -0.62 1.84 17.43
CA ARG A 142 -0.75 3.30 17.57
C ARG A 142 -1.45 3.68 18.87
N GLN A 143 -2.47 2.93 19.28
CA GLN A 143 -3.20 3.16 20.52
C GLN A 143 -2.29 2.94 21.73
N VAL A 144 -1.59 1.80 21.78
CA VAL A 144 -0.62 1.49 22.84
C VAL A 144 0.51 2.53 22.91
N GLY A 145 1.03 2.94 21.76
CA GLY A 145 2.07 3.98 21.70
C GLY A 145 1.59 5.31 22.28
N ARG A 146 0.35 5.71 22.00
CA ARG A 146 -0.26 6.93 22.57
C ARG A 146 -0.39 6.84 24.09
N GLU A 147 -0.89 5.71 24.61
CA GLU A 147 -1.03 5.49 26.05
C GLU A 147 0.32 5.56 26.80
N ILE A 148 1.39 5.03 26.19
CA ILE A 148 2.75 5.10 26.75
C ILE A 148 3.19 6.55 26.85
N ILE A 149 3.06 7.32 25.79
CA ILE A 149 3.44 8.74 25.74
C ILE A 149 2.65 9.57 26.76
N GLU A 150 1.34 9.33 26.89
CA GLU A 150 0.48 10.01 27.88
C GLU A 150 0.92 9.70 29.31
N LYS A 151 1.22 8.44 29.62
CA LYS A 151 1.73 8.03 30.94
C LYS A 151 3.09 8.65 31.27
N GLU A 152 3.97 8.81 30.28
CA GLU A 152 5.28 9.45 30.48
C GLU A 152 5.15 10.96 30.70
N ASN A 153 4.25 11.63 29.96
CA ASN A 153 4.02 13.07 30.08
C ASN A 153 3.26 13.44 31.36
N GLY A 154 2.39 12.56 31.86
CA GLY A 154 1.65 12.74 33.12
C GLY A 154 2.51 12.57 34.39
N LYS A 155 3.76 12.12 34.25
CA LYS A 155 4.75 11.99 35.35
C LYS A 155 5.67 13.21 35.52
N LYS A 156 5.47 14.25 34.72
CA LYS A 156 6.16 15.56 34.83
C LYS A 156 5.24 16.56 35.50
#